data_b4ae92847c327da8c4e3675f6383208d
#
_entry.id   b4ae92847c327da8c4e3675f6383208d
#
_cell.length_a   1.000
_cell.length_b   1.000
_cell.length_c   1.000
_cell.angle_alpha   90.00
_cell.angle_beta   90.00
_cell.angle_gamma   90.00
#
_symmetry.space_group_name_H-M   'P 1'
#
loop_
_entity.id
_entity.type
_entity.pdbx_description
1 polymer ?
#
loop_
_entity_poly.entity_id
_entity_poly.type
_entity_poly.pdbx_seq_one_letter_code
_entity_poly.pdbx_strand_id
1 'polypeptide(L)'
;MISVGLVLALQLFWHSDAAAQRTADGSTFIGVSPTVSAYAVPSGGLDICAGGYLRSSLWKAGVRAIDWNHRISSDMGVGHDDLFDHIALSLYGGWRYRLFGTYNRVLSVYGGGDVFLGINQYEAFRRLPSELKTGLPKSQFIYGVLPELEAEFFVGRCVALTLGMQLPVTLGSSLKSDKWNLTGSLGVRINLLKR
;
A
#
# COMPACT_ATOMS: atom_id res chain seq x y z
N MET A 1 30.98 -5.75 -0.21
CA MET A 1 30.26 -4.44 -0.24
C MET A 1 29.01 -4.36 0.64
N ILE A 2 28.46 -5.47 1.13
CA ILE A 2 27.26 -5.50 2.00
C ILE A 2 27.55 -4.99 3.43
N SER A 3 28.78 -5.13 3.93
CA SER A 3 29.15 -4.76 5.31
C SER A 3 29.17 -3.26 5.62
N VAL A 4 29.48 -2.40 4.65
CA VAL A 4 29.56 -0.94 4.86
C VAL A 4 28.15 -0.32 5.03
N GLY A 5 27.18 -0.80 4.28
CA GLY A 5 25.79 -0.36 4.42
C GLY A 5 25.18 -0.72 5.77
N LEU A 6 25.52 -1.91 6.30
CA LEU A 6 25.04 -2.35 7.61
C LEU A 6 25.65 -1.55 8.75
N VAL A 7 26.94 -1.19 8.65
CA VAL A 7 27.64 -0.37 9.65
C VAL A 7 27.14 1.07 9.66
N LEU A 8 26.88 1.65 8.48
CA LEU A 8 26.27 2.97 8.36
C LEU A 8 24.82 2.99 8.90
N ALA A 9 24.05 1.94 8.63
CA ALA A 9 22.72 1.80 9.21
C ALA A 9 22.79 1.70 10.75
N LEU A 10 23.72 0.91 11.31
CA LEU A 10 23.92 0.78 12.75
C LEU A 10 24.43 2.07 13.40
N GLN A 11 25.27 2.85 12.73
CA GLN A 11 25.73 4.15 13.24
C GLN A 11 24.61 5.20 13.28
N LEU A 12 23.69 5.18 12.32
CA LEU A 12 22.48 6.00 12.35
C LEU A 12 21.56 5.64 13.53
N PHE A 13 21.59 4.39 13.98
CA PHE A 13 20.88 3.94 15.18
C PHE A 13 21.43 4.51 16.49
N TRP A 14 22.73 4.68 16.59
CA TRP A 14 23.38 5.04 17.87
C TRP A 14 23.32 6.54 18.20
N HIS A 15 23.09 7.40 17.20
CA HIS A 15 23.00 8.85 17.38
C HIS A 15 21.58 9.37 17.64
N SER A 16 20.63 8.48 17.91
CA SER A 16 19.20 8.82 17.94
C SER A 16 18.61 9.06 19.33
N ASP A 17 19.40 9.41 20.35
CA ASP A 17 18.88 9.77 21.68
C ASP A 17 17.87 10.94 21.67
N ALA A 18 17.86 11.74 20.61
CA ALA A 18 16.87 12.79 20.38
C ALA A 18 15.54 12.29 19.77
N ALA A 19 15.41 10.98 19.50
CA ALA A 19 14.28 10.41 18.75
C ALA A 19 13.04 10.14 19.60
N ALA A 20 13.17 10.14 20.92
CA ALA A 20 12.15 9.65 21.83
C ALA A 20 10.84 10.46 21.91
N GLN A 21 10.73 11.61 21.23
CA GLN A 21 9.52 12.46 21.29
C GLN A 21 8.74 12.55 19.97
N ARG A 22 8.86 11.60 19.07
CA ARG A 22 8.61 11.82 17.64
C ARG A 22 7.19 11.60 17.15
N THR A 23 6.39 10.88 17.88
CA THR A 23 4.95 10.80 17.64
C THR A 23 4.22 11.44 18.80
N ALA A 24 4.18 12.78 18.83
CA ALA A 24 3.28 13.44 19.75
C ALA A 24 1.84 13.12 19.36
N ASP A 25 1.01 12.80 20.34
CA ASP A 25 -0.43 12.65 20.16
C ASP A 25 -0.97 13.86 19.40
N GLY A 26 -1.72 13.60 18.32
CA GLY A 26 -2.27 14.64 17.47
C GLY A 26 -1.33 15.17 16.38
N SER A 27 -0.11 14.61 16.20
CA SER A 27 0.70 14.93 15.02
C SER A 27 0.09 14.30 13.75
N THR A 28 0.20 15.00 12.64
CA THR A 28 -0.23 14.54 11.32
C THR A 28 0.97 14.16 10.47
N PHE A 29 0.72 13.41 9.41
CA PHE A 29 1.76 13.03 8.46
C PHE A 29 1.24 13.02 7.03
N ILE A 30 2.17 13.09 6.09
CA ILE A 30 1.96 12.79 4.67
C ILE A 30 2.94 11.68 4.30
N GLY A 31 2.49 10.70 3.53
CA GLY A 31 3.30 9.56 3.09
C GLY A 31 3.18 9.30 1.61
N VAL A 32 4.26 8.77 1.04
CA VAL A 32 4.32 8.27 -0.34
C VAL A 32 4.98 6.91 -0.31
N SER A 33 4.36 5.93 -0.94
CA SER A 33 4.82 4.54 -0.94
C SER A 33 4.64 3.90 -2.31
N PRO A 34 5.71 3.59 -3.04
CA PRO A 34 5.63 2.61 -4.10
C PRO A 34 5.11 1.28 -3.56
N THR A 35 4.29 0.62 -4.34
CA THR A 35 3.65 -0.65 -3.99
C THR A 35 3.95 -1.69 -5.05
N VAL A 36 4.10 -2.93 -4.63
CA VAL A 36 4.30 -4.08 -5.51
C VAL A 36 3.29 -5.15 -5.13
N SER A 37 2.56 -5.62 -6.10
CA SER A 37 1.65 -6.76 -5.92
C SER A 37 2.38 -8.06 -6.21
N ALA A 38 2.17 -9.07 -5.36
CA ALA A 38 2.75 -10.40 -5.49
C ALA A 38 1.85 -11.39 -6.26
N TYR A 39 0.86 -10.90 -6.99
CA TYR A 39 0.01 -11.77 -7.80
C TYR A 39 0.79 -12.35 -8.99
N ALA A 40 0.20 -13.29 -9.74
CA ALA A 40 0.83 -14.13 -10.79
C ALA A 40 1.85 -13.42 -11.71
N VAL A 41 1.73 -12.11 -11.89
CA VAL A 41 2.72 -11.23 -12.50
C VAL A 41 2.95 -10.04 -11.56
N PRO A 42 4.20 -9.70 -11.21
CA PRO A 42 4.49 -8.55 -10.37
C PRO A 42 3.94 -7.28 -11.02
N SER A 43 3.08 -6.59 -10.31
CA SER A 43 2.52 -5.31 -10.74
C SER A 43 2.94 -4.21 -9.79
N GLY A 44 3.16 -3.02 -10.34
CA GLY A 44 3.62 -1.87 -9.60
C GLY A 44 2.52 -0.85 -9.35
N GLY A 45 2.68 -0.04 -8.31
CA GLY A 45 1.74 1.03 -8.02
C GLY A 45 2.35 2.13 -7.17
N LEU A 46 1.55 3.14 -6.92
CA LEU A 46 1.88 4.27 -6.05
C LEU A 46 0.73 4.54 -5.08
N ASP A 47 1.09 4.72 -3.84
CA ASP A 47 0.20 5.10 -2.74
C ASP A 47 0.61 6.46 -2.20
N ILE A 48 -0.33 7.39 -2.11
CA ILE A 48 -0.14 8.70 -1.48
C ILE A 48 -1.17 8.83 -0.37
N CYS A 49 -0.72 9.09 0.85
CA CYS A 49 -1.59 9.14 2.01
C CYS A 49 -1.32 10.32 2.92
N ALA A 50 -2.32 10.67 3.70
CA ALA A 50 -2.22 11.55 4.85
C ALA A 50 -2.87 10.86 6.05
N GLY A 51 -2.47 11.26 7.26
CA GLY A 51 -3.01 10.65 8.46
C GLY A 51 -2.56 11.37 9.73
N GLY A 52 -2.84 10.75 10.85
CA GLY A 52 -2.45 11.29 12.15
C GLY A 52 -2.34 10.22 13.23
N TYR A 53 -1.53 10.50 14.22
CA TYR A 53 -1.29 9.63 15.37
C TYR A 53 -2.19 10.03 16.55
N LEU A 54 -2.80 9.01 17.17
CA LEU A 54 -3.63 9.16 18.35
C LEU A 54 -3.20 8.10 19.37
N ARG A 55 -2.44 8.49 20.41
CA ARG A 55 -1.92 7.59 21.47
C ARG A 55 -1.26 6.32 20.91
N SER A 56 -1.99 5.20 20.93
CA SER A 56 -1.55 3.90 20.46
C SER A 56 -2.11 3.53 19.09
N SER A 57 -2.71 4.46 18.38
CA SER A 57 -3.34 4.23 17.08
C SER A 57 -2.96 5.30 16.08
N LEU A 58 -3.23 5.03 14.80
CA LEU A 58 -3.14 6.00 13.73
C LEU A 58 -4.35 5.83 12.80
N TRP A 59 -4.81 6.94 12.23
CA TRP A 59 -5.73 6.94 11.11
C TRP A 59 -4.97 7.31 9.84
N LYS A 60 -5.38 6.73 8.72
CA LYS A 60 -4.78 7.00 7.41
C LYS A 60 -5.89 7.10 6.36
N ALA A 61 -5.77 8.04 5.45
CA ALA A 61 -6.58 8.13 4.26
C ALA A 61 -5.68 8.46 3.07
N GLY A 62 -6.02 7.96 1.88
CA GLY A 62 -5.15 8.17 0.73
C GLY A 62 -5.76 7.77 -0.60
N VAL A 63 -4.93 7.95 -1.62
CA VAL A 63 -5.22 7.58 -3.01
C VAL A 63 -4.17 6.56 -3.42
N ARG A 64 -4.62 5.52 -4.10
CA ARG A 64 -3.76 4.48 -4.63
C ARG A 64 -4.04 4.27 -6.11
N ALA A 65 -2.96 4.19 -6.89
CA ALA A 65 -2.99 3.75 -8.27
C ALA A 65 -2.13 2.49 -8.40
N ILE A 66 -2.69 1.40 -8.88
CA ILE A 66 -1.98 0.13 -9.11
C ILE A 66 -2.22 -0.29 -10.55
N ASP A 67 -1.13 -0.61 -11.22
CA ASP A 67 -1.14 -1.29 -12.51
C ASP A 67 -1.21 -2.80 -12.25
N TRP A 68 -2.32 -3.40 -12.62
CA TRP A 68 -2.59 -4.82 -12.38
C TRP A 68 -2.41 -5.61 -13.66
N ASN A 69 -1.57 -6.64 -13.58
CA ASN A 69 -1.39 -7.61 -14.65
C ASN A 69 -2.11 -8.91 -14.27
N HIS A 70 -3.18 -9.22 -14.97
CA HIS A 70 -3.91 -10.47 -14.79
C HIS A 70 -3.61 -11.49 -15.89
N ARG A 71 -3.44 -12.74 -15.48
CA ARG A 71 -3.45 -13.86 -16.40
C ARG A 71 -4.90 -14.39 -16.48
N ILE A 72 -5.51 -14.30 -17.65
CA ILE A 72 -6.81 -14.90 -17.90
C ILE A 72 -6.56 -16.40 -18.12
N SER A 73 -7.04 -17.23 -17.18
CA SER A 73 -7.01 -18.67 -17.37
C SER A 73 -8.05 -19.09 -18.41
N SER A 74 -7.76 -20.16 -19.14
CA SER A 74 -8.55 -20.70 -20.25
C SER A 74 -10.00 -21.09 -19.92
N ASP A 75 -10.45 -20.95 -18.69
CA ASP A 75 -11.84 -21.22 -18.27
C ASP A 75 -12.90 -20.33 -18.96
N MET A 76 -12.48 -19.25 -19.61
CA MET A 76 -13.37 -18.40 -20.41
C MET A 76 -13.40 -18.76 -21.91
N GLY A 77 -12.86 -19.92 -22.32
CA GLY A 77 -12.94 -20.41 -23.70
C GLY A 77 -11.99 -19.73 -24.70
N VAL A 78 -11.10 -18.87 -24.24
CA VAL A 78 -10.06 -18.23 -25.05
C VAL A 78 -8.78 -19.07 -24.90
N GLY A 79 -8.34 -19.70 -25.97
CA GLY A 79 -7.30 -20.74 -25.96
C GLY A 79 -5.86 -20.28 -25.74
N HIS A 80 -5.63 -19.11 -25.17
CA HIS A 80 -4.32 -18.57 -24.81
C HIS A 80 -4.34 -17.94 -23.43
N ASP A 81 -3.27 -18.16 -22.65
CA ASP A 81 -2.93 -17.44 -21.42
C ASP A 81 -2.55 -15.98 -21.74
N ASP A 82 -3.53 -15.15 -22.07
CA ASP A 82 -3.27 -13.75 -22.38
C ASP A 82 -3.15 -12.94 -21.09
N LEU A 83 -2.08 -12.14 -21.02
CA LEU A 83 -1.87 -11.16 -19.99
C LEU A 83 -2.77 -9.94 -20.25
N PHE A 84 -3.48 -9.54 -19.23
CA PHE A 84 -4.43 -8.46 -19.26
C PHE A 84 -4.02 -7.39 -18.25
N ASP A 85 -3.70 -6.20 -18.76
CA ASP A 85 -3.29 -5.06 -17.95
C ASP A 85 -4.48 -4.12 -17.70
N HIS A 86 -4.66 -3.67 -16.47
CA HIS A 86 -5.62 -2.63 -16.13
C HIS A 86 -5.13 -1.75 -14.99
N ILE A 87 -5.54 -0.49 -14.96
CA ILE A 87 -5.24 0.41 -13.86
C ILE A 87 -6.41 0.43 -12.87
N ALA A 88 -6.10 0.15 -11.60
CA ALA A 88 -7.00 0.37 -10.49
C ALA A 88 -6.66 1.68 -9.80
N LEU A 89 -7.58 2.62 -9.76
CA LEU A 89 -7.50 3.84 -8.98
C LEU A 89 -8.47 3.75 -7.82
N SER A 90 -7.99 3.90 -6.59
CA SER A 90 -8.81 3.78 -5.39
C SER A 90 -8.52 4.88 -4.36
N LEU A 91 -9.59 5.30 -3.69
CA LEU A 91 -9.56 6.07 -2.45
C LEU A 91 -9.73 5.09 -1.30
N TYR A 92 -9.00 5.29 -0.22
CA TYR A 92 -9.12 4.44 0.95
C TYR A 92 -8.99 5.24 2.25
N GLY A 93 -9.48 4.68 3.34
CA GLY A 93 -9.31 5.24 4.67
C GLY A 93 -9.64 4.24 5.76
N GLY A 94 -8.94 4.37 6.88
CA GLY A 94 -9.14 3.45 7.99
C GLY A 94 -8.28 3.74 9.20
N TRP A 95 -8.19 2.72 10.05
CA TRP A 95 -7.64 2.83 11.38
C TRP A 95 -6.70 1.66 11.69
N ARG A 96 -5.60 1.96 12.40
CA ARG A 96 -4.61 0.98 12.83
C ARG A 96 -4.26 1.18 14.28
N TYR A 97 -4.03 0.07 14.96
CA TYR A 97 -3.54 0.04 16.33
C TYR A 97 -2.08 -0.39 16.36
N ARG A 98 -1.31 0.20 17.24
CA ARG A 98 0.07 -0.19 17.47
C ARG A 98 0.10 -1.52 18.21
N LEU A 99 0.57 -2.56 17.54
CA LEU A 99 0.71 -3.90 18.07
C LEU A 99 2.00 -4.06 18.87
N PHE A 100 3.08 -3.41 18.36
CA PHE A 100 4.41 -3.46 18.95
C PHE A 100 5.11 -2.11 18.73
N GLY A 101 6.03 -1.76 19.63
CA GLY A 101 6.89 -0.59 19.46
C GLY A 101 8.04 -0.62 20.47
N THR A 102 9.20 -0.17 20.03
CA THR A 102 10.35 0.03 20.94
C THR A 102 10.08 1.16 21.92
N TYR A 103 10.73 1.13 23.09
CA TYR A 103 10.60 2.16 24.11
C TYR A 103 10.88 3.57 23.56
N ASN A 104 11.89 3.68 22.71
CA ASN A 104 12.26 4.95 22.05
C ASN A 104 11.39 5.28 20.83
N ARG A 105 10.37 4.49 20.54
CA ARG A 105 9.48 4.65 19.36
C ARG A 105 10.22 4.77 18.02
N VAL A 106 11.44 4.25 17.94
CA VAL A 106 12.21 4.21 16.70
C VAL A 106 11.57 3.23 15.71
N LEU A 107 11.08 2.10 16.22
CA LEU A 107 10.34 1.11 15.46
C LEU A 107 8.94 0.97 16.08
N SER A 108 7.94 1.01 15.25
CA SER A 108 6.55 0.71 15.62
C SER A 108 5.93 -0.20 14.56
N VAL A 109 5.12 -1.16 15.00
CA VAL A 109 4.35 -2.04 14.11
C VAL A 109 2.88 -1.80 14.39
N TYR A 110 2.14 -1.53 13.34
CA TYR A 110 0.71 -1.26 13.38
C TYR A 110 -0.04 -2.35 12.61
N GLY A 111 -1.20 -2.73 13.13
CA GLY A 111 -2.13 -3.63 12.47
C GLY A 111 -3.52 -3.02 12.47
N GLY A 112 -4.23 -3.20 11.37
CA GLY A 112 -5.58 -2.67 11.20
C GLY A 112 -6.09 -2.86 9.80
N GLY A 113 -6.94 -1.97 9.35
CA GLY A 113 -7.48 -2.04 8.00
C GLY A 113 -8.16 -0.76 7.57
N ASP A 114 -8.33 -0.67 6.26
CA ASP A 114 -9.01 0.40 5.57
C ASP A 114 -10.26 -0.15 4.86
N VAL A 115 -11.18 0.72 4.56
CA VAL A 115 -12.16 0.53 3.50
C VAL A 115 -11.69 1.27 2.27
N PHE A 116 -11.96 0.73 1.08
CA PHE A 116 -11.61 1.39 -0.16
C PHE A 116 -12.77 1.41 -1.15
N LEU A 117 -12.76 2.45 -1.98
CA LEU A 117 -13.66 2.65 -3.11
C LEU A 117 -12.78 3.00 -4.31
N GLY A 118 -13.07 2.44 -5.47
CA GLY A 118 -12.23 2.68 -6.63
C GLY A 118 -12.88 2.37 -7.96
N ILE A 119 -12.09 2.53 -8.99
CA ILE A 119 -12.47 2.27 -10.38
C ILE A 119 -11.35 1.49 -11.04
N ASN A 120 -11.67 0.36 -11.65
CA ASN A 120 -10.80 -0.35 -12.56
C ASN A 120 -11.04 0.20 -13.97
N GLN A 121 -9.96 0.62 -14.64
CA GLN A 121 -9.99 1.06 -16.03
C GLN A 121 -9.32 0.03 -16.91
N TYR A 122 -10.10 -0.60 -17.78
CA TYR A 122 -9.67 -1.67 -18.68
C TYR A 122 -9.23 -1.15 -20.07
N GLU A 123 -9.68 0.05 -20.46
CA GLU A 123 -9.35 0.64 -21.77
C GLU A 123 -7.99 1.36 -21.83
N ALA A 124 -7.34 1.59 -20.70
CA ALA A 124 -6.09 2.37 -20.66
C ALA A 124 -4.94 1.67 -21.43
N PHE A 125 -5.04 0.37 -21.70
CA PHE A 125 -4.00 -0.43 -22.34
C PHE A 125 -4.44 -1.01 -23.68
N ARG A 126 -3.66 -0.73 -24.71
CA ARG A 126 -3.87 -1.14 -26.12
C ARG A 126 -3.80 -2.65 -26.38
N ARG A 127 -3.58 -3.50 -25.37
CA ARG A 127 -3.30 -4.93 -25.54
C ARG A 127 -4.45 -5.86 -25.24
N LEU A 128 -5.67 -5.35 -25.09
CA LEU A 128 -6.86 -6.20 -24.99
C LEU A 128 -7.12 -6.91 -26.32
N PRO A 129 -7.17 -8.25 -26.35
CA PRO A 129 -7.66 -9.00 -27.50
C PRO A 129 -9.02 -8.46 -27.93
N SER A 130 -9.25 -8.37 -29.24
CA SER A 130 -10.48 -7.80 -29.80
C SER A 130 -11.75 -8.51 -29.32
N GLU A 131 -11.65 -9.79 -28.98
CA GLU A 131 -12.72 -10.64 -28.48
C GLU A 131 -13.15 -10.29 -27.04
N LEU A 132 -12.20 -9.85 -26.21
CA LEU A 132 -12.47 -9.41 -24.84
C LEU A 132 -13.00 -7.98 -24.77
N LYS A 133 -12.72 -7.14 -25.79
CA LYS A 133 -13.22 -5.77 -25.86
C LYS A 133 -14.75 -5.67 -25.90
N THR A 134 -15.41 -6.70 -26.39
CA THR A 134 -16.88 -6.74 -26.51
C THR A 134 -17.60 -7.19 -25.25
N GLY A 135 -16.88 -7.83 -24.30
CA GLY A 135 -17.50 -8.41 -23.10
C GLY A 135 -17.18 -7.68 -21.78
N LEU A 136 -16.12 -6.87 -21.75
CA LEU A 136 -15.73 -6.15 -20.51
C LEU A 136 -16.25 -4.71 -20.53
N PRO A 137 -16.77 -4.21 -19.40
CA PRO A 137 -17.10 -2.79 -19.28
C PRO A 137 -15.81 -1.96 -19.36
N LYS A 138 -15.87 -0.76 -19.98
CA LYS A 138 -14.73 0.17 -20.09
C LYS A 138 -14.12 0.54 -18.74
N SER A 139 -14.97 0.65 -17.73
CA SER A 139 -14.61 0.91 -16.36
C SER A 139 -15.54 0.18 -15.42
N GLN A 140 -15.05 -0.23 -14.28
CA GLN A 140 -15.83 -0.89 -13.24
C GLN A 140 -15.57 -0.25 -11.88
N PHE A 141 -16.65 0.03 -11.16
CA PHE A 141 -16.57 0.43 -9.77
C PHE A 141 -16.20 -0.77 -8.89
N ILE A 142 -15.24 -0.57 -8.00
CA ILE A 142 -14.78 -1.57 -7.04
C ILE A 142 -14.85 -0.99 -5.63
N TYR A 143 -15.14 -1.85 -4.67
CA TYR A 143 -15.09 -1.51 -3.25
C TYR A 143 -14.72 -2.74 -2.42
N GLY A 144 -14.20 -2.49 -1.23
CA GLY A 144 -13.78 -3.58 -0.38
C GLY A 144 -13.10 -3.13 0.90
N VAL A 145 -12.42 -4.09 1.51
CA VAL A 145 -11.64 -3.89 2.73
C VAL A 145 -10.17 -4.20 2.46
N LEU A 146 -9.30 -3.55 3.21
CA LEU A 146 -7.86 -3.62 3.05
C LEU A 146 -7.19 -3.86 4.41
N PRO A 147 -7.19 -5.10 4.93
CA PRO A 147 -6.36 -5.43 6.07
C PRO A 147 -4.90 -5.08 5.80
N GLU A 148 -4.25 -4.47 6.77
CA GLU A 148 -2.87 -4.01 6.63
C GLU A 148 -2.07 -4.27 7.90
N LEU A 149 -0.82 -4.69 7.70
CA LEU A 149 0.24 -4.70 8.69
C LEU A 149 1.34 -3.75 8.21
N GLU A 150 1.71 -2.78 9.03
CA GLU A 150 2.68 -1.74 8.69
C GLU A 150 3.74 -1.62 9.79
N ALA A 151 5.01 -1.70 9.40
CA ALA A 151 6.14 -1.35 10.24
C ALA A 151 6.61 0.06 9.88
N GLU A 152 6.83 0.90 10.88
CA GLU A 152 7.30 2.27 10.76
C GLU A 152 8.63 2.42 11.50
N PHE A 153 9.63 2.93 10.79
CA PHE A 153 10.97 3.14 11.29
C PHE A 153 11.38 4.61 11.18
N PHE A 154 11.57 5.27 12.29
CA PHE A 154 11.96 6.68 12.34
C PHE A 154 13.46 6.85 12.10
N VAL A 155 13.83 7.52 11.00
CA VAL A 155 15.21 7.84 10.65
C VAL A 155 15.62 9.22 11.19
N GLY A 156 14.65 10.08 11.45
CA GLY A 156 14.88 11.44 11.95
C GLY A 156 13.69 11.99 12.72
N ARG A 157 13.70 13.28 13.05
CA ARG A 157 12.61 13.91 13.83
C ARG A 157 11.28 13.95 13.09
N CYS A 158 11.32 14.06 11.77
CA CYS A 158 10.12 14.24 10.95
C CYS A 158 9.96 13.16 9.89
N VAL A 159 10.96 12.27 9.71
CA VAL A 159 10.96 11.30 8.62
C VAL A 159 10.93 9.88 9.18
N ALA A 160 10.01 9.09 8.66
CA ALA A 160 9.93 7.67 8.93
C ALA A 160 9.93 6.88 7.61
N LEU A 161 10.60 5.73 7.60
CA LEU A 161 10.47 4.72 6.58
C LEU A 161 9.31 3.81 6.96
N THR A 162 8.50 3.42 6.00
CA THR A 162 7.38 2.51 6.22
C THR A 162 7.54 1.27 5.35
N LEU A 163 7.25 0.11 5.93
CA LEU A 163 7.15 -1.16 5.24
C LEU A 163 5.77 -1.73 5.52
N GLY A 164 4.96 -1.91 4.48
CA GLY A 164 3.58 -2.36 4.60
C GLY A 164 3.34 -3.69 3.87
N MET A 165 2.45 -4.50 4.44
CA MET A 165 1.80 -5.63 3.79
C MET A 165 0.30 -5.41 3.85
N GLN A 166 -0.36 -5.52 2.71
CA GLN A 166 -1.79 -5.26 2.56
C GLN A 166 -2.43 -6.41 1.79
N LEU A 167 -3.64 -6.77 2.20
CA LEU A 167 -4.44 -7.80 1.55
C LEU A 167 -5.75 -7.19 1.05
N PRO A 168 -5.79 -6.57 -0.14
CA PRO A 168 -7.04 -6.09 -0.72
C PRO A 168 -8.05 -7.22 -0.85
N VAL A 169 -9.21 -7.06 -0.26
CA VAL A 169 -10.36 -7.95 -0.40
C VAL A 169 -11.47 -7.18 -1.10
N THR A 170 -11.63 -7.41 -2.38
CA THR A 170 -12.66 -6.77 -3.19
C THR A 170 -14.00 -7.47 -2.99
N LEU A 171 -14.98 -6.75 -2.49
CA LEU A 171 -16.34 -7.25 -2.22
C LEU A 171 -17.25 -7.08 -3.44
N GLY A 172 -17.03 -6.03 -4.23
CA GLY A 172 -17.78 -5.74 -5.45
C GLY A 172 -16.86 -5.65 -6.65
N SER A 173 -16.66 -6.77 -7.35
CA SER A 173 -15.99 -6.83 -8.65
C SER A 173 -16.68 -7.87 -9.52
N SER A 174 -16.81 -7.61 -10.83
CA SER A 174 -17.34 -8.60 -11.79
C SER A 174 -16.31 -9.70 -12.10
N LEU A 175 -15.02 -9.43 -11.89
CA LEU A 175 -13.95 -10.40 -12.09
C LEU A 175 -13.70 -11.21 -10.82
N LYS A 176 -13.89 -12.52 -10.90
CA LYS A 176 -13.66 -13.45 -9.78
C LYS A 176 -12.20 -13.49 -9.31
N SER A 177 -11.26 -13.17 -10.21
CA SER A 177 -9.81 -13.17 -9.95
C SER A 177 -9.33 -12.05 -9.02
N ASP A 178 -10.07 -10.96 -8.89
CA ASP A 178 -9.65 -9.76 -8.16
C ASP A 178 -9.92 -9.83 -6.65
N LYS A 179 -10.38 -10.96 -6.14
CA LYS A 179 -10.87 -11.04 -4.76
C LYS A 179 -9.76 -10.94 -3.70
N TRP A 180 -8.57 -11.46 -3.99
CA TRP A 180 -7.48 -11.55 -3.02
C TRP A 180 -6.16 -11.25 -3.69
N ASN A 181 -5.44 -10.25 -3.21
CA ASN A 181 -4.16 -9.89 -3.78
C ASN A 181 -3.22 -9.34 -2.71
N LEU A 182 -2.13 -10.02 -2.47
CA LEU A 182 -1.13 -9.56 -1.50
C LEU A 182 -0.30 -8.44 -2.12
N THR A 183 -0.25 -7.29 -1.45
CA THR A 183 0.50 -6.12 -1.88
C THR A 183 1.52 -5.74 -0.81
N GLY A 184 2.78 -5.63 -1.19
CA GLY A 184 3.85 -5.05 -0.39
C GLY A 184 4.03 -3.57 -0.70
N SER A 185 4.40 -2.76 0.29
CA SER A 185 4.72 -1.35 0.11
C SER A 185 5.99 -0.97 0.88
N LEU A 186 6.81 -0.12 0.28
CA LEU A 186 7.95 0.49 0.94
C LEU A 186 7.83 2.01 0.74
N GLY A 187 7.77 2.77 1.81
CA GLY A 187 7.46 4.19 1.69
C GLY A 187 8.25 5.09 2.60
N VAL A 188 8.03 6.37 2.40
CA VAL A 188 8.53 7.45 3.24
C VAL A 188 7.34 8.24 3.77
N ARG A 189 7.39 8.54 5.05
CA ARG A 189 6.40 9.35 5.75
C ARG A 189 7.06 10.58 6.34
N ILE A 190 6.47 11.75 6.12
CA ILE A 190 6.90 13.02 6.68
C ILE A 190 5.90 13.44 7.73
N ASN A 191 6.36 13.52 8.98
CA ASN A 191 5.52 13.94 10.09
C ASN A 191 5.53 15.45 10.23
N LEU A 192 4.34 16.01 10.24
CA LEU A 192 4.09 17.43 10.46
C LEU A 192 3.96 17.63 11.98
N LEU A 193 5.05 18.06 12.60
CA LEU A 193 5.05 18.33 14.05
C LEU A 193 4.13 19.52 14.34
N LYS A 194 3.18 19.31 15.24
CA LYS A 194 2.40 20.42 15.78
C LYS A 194 3.35 21.28 16.62
N ARG A 195 3.53 22.54 16.24
CA ARG A 195 4.22 23.56 17.06
C ARG A 195 3.41 23.91 18.30
#